data_43d66f8a3f9d9c400b4cf6f6fbb5d72a
#
_entry.id   43d66f8a3f9d9c400b4cf6f6fbb5d72a
#
_cell.length_a   1.000
_cell.length_b   1.000
_cell.length_c   1.000
_cell.angle_alpha   90.00
_cell.angle_beta   90.00
_cell.angle_gamma   90.00
#
_symmetry.space_group_name_H-M   'P 1'
#
loop_
_entity.id
_entity.type
_entity.pdbx_description
1 polymer ?
#
loop_
_entity_poly.entity_id
_entity_poly.type
_entity_poly.pdbx_seq_one_letter_code
_entity_poly.pdbx_strand_id
1 'polypeptide(L)'
;MSLEIWQYPNGESSYVMGVDTAEGLGHGDYSCIQVLDVRTGEQVAIWHGHIPPDELAHECERIGLFYRDALCCVESNNHGL
;
A
#
# COMPACT_ATOMS: atom_id res chain seq x y z
N MET A 1 0.36 13.55 -2.22
CA MET A 1 0.04 12.12 -2.46
C MET A 1 0.53 11.73 -3.84
N SER A 2 1.22 10.62 -3.92
CA SER A 2 1.81 10.20 -5.18
C SER A 2 1.81 8.68 -5.31
N LEU A 3 1.66 8.21 -6.55
CA LEU A 3 1.74 6.80 -6.91
C LEU A 3 2.80 6.65 -7.98
N GLU A 4 3.80 5.80 -7.72
CA GLU A 4 4.80 5.45 -8.71
C GLU A 4 4.64 3.99 -9.07
N ILE A 5 4.63 3.71 -10.36
CA ILE A 5 4.51 2.35 -10.88
C ILE A 5 5.75 2.04 -11.70
N TRP A 6 6.52 1.05 -11.27
CA TRP A 6 7.69 0.59 -12.02
C TRP A 6 7.34 -0.54 -12.96
N GLN A 7 6.41 -1.41 -12.55
CA GLN A 7 5.94 -2.50 -13.38
C GLN A 7 4.43 -2.62 -13.24
N TYR A 8 3.75 -2.68 -14.36
CA TYR A 8 2.30 -2.90 -14.37
C TYR A 8 1.98 -4.35 -14.05
N PRO A 9 0.77 -4.63 -13.55
CA PRO A 9 0.39 -6.00 -13.26
C PRO A 9 0.37 -6.85 -14.53
N ASN A 10 0.76 -8.11 -14.38
CA ASN A 10 0.73 -9.07 -15.48
C ASN A 10 -0.04 -10.32 -15.06
N GLY A 11 -0.39 -11.17 -16.03
CA GLY A 11 -1.22 -12.34 -15.79
C GLY A 11 -0.51 -13.52 -15.16
N GLU A 12 0.80 -13.43 -14.96
CA GLU A 12 1.61 -14.54 -14.45
C GLU A 12 2.01 -14.39 -12.99
N SER A 13 1.86 -13.20 -12.44
CA SER A 13 2.29 -12.90 -11.08
C SER A 13 1.11 -12.73 -10.15
N SER A 14 1.39 -12.97 -8.87
CA SER A 14 0.50 -12.59 -7.79
C SER A 14 1.15 -11.44 -7.04
N TYR A 15 0.35 -10.61 -6.39
CA TYR A 15 0.86 -9.40 -5.75
C TYR A 15 0.40 -9.31 -4.31
N VAL A 16 1.25 -8.71 -3.48
CA VAL A 16 0.90 -8.39 -2.10
C VAL A 16 1.15 -6.91 -1.88
N MET A 17 0.36 -6.32 -1.00
CA MET A 17 0.55 -4.93 -0.59
C MET A 17 0.90 -4.88 0.87
N GLY A 18 1.91 -4.10 1.21
CA GLY A 18 2.21 -3.75 2.58
C GLY A 18 1.76 -2.32 2.84
N VAL A 19 0.98 -2.12 3.89
CA VAL A 19 0.49 -0.79 4.26
C VAL A 19 1.13 -0.41 5.59
N ASP A 20 1.83 0.71 5.58
CA ASP A 20 2.49 1.24 6.77
C ASP A 20 1.94 2.64 7.04
N THR A 21 1.52 2.87 8.29
CA THR A 21 1.00 4.16 8.70
C THR A 21 1.87 4.73 9.81
N ALA A 22 2.21 6.00 9.70
CA ALA A 22 2.93 6.72 10.73
C ALA A 22 2.05 7.86 11.22
N GLU A 23 1.77 7.88 12.52
CA GLU A 23 0.98 8.97 13.10
C GLU A 23 1.80 10.24 13.10
N GLY A 24 1.25 11.26 12.45
CA GLY A 24 1.85 12.57 12.43
C GLY A 24 1.23 13.46 13.50
N LEU A 25 2.06 14.02 14.35
CA LEU A 25 1.58 14.93 15.39
C LEU A 25 1.12 16.24 14.75
N GLY A 26 -0.19 16.48 14.77
CA GLY A 26 -0.76 17.73 14.32
C GLY A 26 -0.89 17.89 12.81
N HIS A 27 -0.51 16.90 12.03
CA HIS A 27 -0.50 17.01 10.56
C HIS A 27 -1.24 15.89 9.84
N GLY A 28 -1.96 15.07 10.57
CA GLY A 28 -2.58 13.89 10.01
C GLY A 28 -1.56 12.78 9.83
N ASP A 29 -2.03 11.64 9.39
CA ASP A 29 -1.20 10.45 9.27
C ASP A 29 -0.51 10.40 7.91
N TYR A 30 0.76 10.05 7.94
CA TYR A 30 1.49 9.74 6.72
C TYR A 30 1.40 8.23 6.48
N SER A 31 1.03 7.85 5.27
CA SER A 31 0.84 6.44 4.94
C SER A 31 1.59 6.07 3.67
N CYS A 32 1.99 4.82 3.61
CA CYS A 32 2.71 4.27 2.48
C CYS A 32 2.11 2.91 2.13
N ILE A 33 1.89 2.68 0.85
CA ILE A 33 1.43 1.39 0.33
C ILE A 33 2.49 0.90 -0.64
N GLN A 34 3.08 -0.26 -0.35
CA GLN A 34 4.07 -0.87 -1.23
C GLN A 34 3.47 -2.10 -1.88
N VAL A 35 3.68 -2.27 -3.18
CA VAL A 35 3.20 -3.44 -3.90
C VAL A 35 4.39 -4.26 -4.36
N LEU A 36 4.36 -5.56 -4.05
CA LEU A 36 5.41 -6.48 -4.41
C LEU A 36 4.86 -7.59 -5.29
N ASP A 37 5.67 -7.97 -6.28
CA ASP A 37 5.43 -9.16 -7.11
C ASP A 37 5.92 -10.37 -6.32
N VAL A 38 5.01 -11.28 -5.97
CA VAL A 38 5.34 -12.44 -5.16
C VAL A 38 6.28 -13.39 -5.93
N ARG A 39 6.11 -13.46 -7.25
CA ARG A 39 6.91 -14.36 -8.08
C ARG A 39 8.38 -13.95 -8.13
N THR A 40 8.65 -12.66 -8.19
CA THR A 40 10.03 -12.15 -8.33
C THR A 40 10.61 -11.58 -7.06
N GLY A 41 9.75 -11.22 -6.11
CA GLY A 41 10.16 -10.54 -4.89
C GLY A 41 10.45 -9.05 -5.09
N GLU A 42 10.20 -8.52 -6.28
CA GLU A 42 10.48 -7.13 -6.59
C GLU A 42 9.33 -6.21 -6.19
N GLN A 43 9.69 -5.02 -5.73
CA GLN A 43 8.71 -3.98 -5.50
C GLN A 43 8.33 -3.37 -6.85
N VAL A 44 7.04 -3.36 -7.15
CA VAL A 44 6.55 -2.93 -8.46
C VAL A 44 5.85 -1.59 -8.43
N ALA A 45 5.39 -1.15 -7.26
CA ALA A 45 4.75 0.15 -7.12
C ALA A 45 4.82 0.64 -5.68
N ILE A 46 4.68 1.94 -5.50
CA ILE A 46 4.59 2.56 -4.19
C ILE A 46 3.64 3.75 -4.25
N TRP A 47 2.80 3.85 -3.24
CA TRP A 47 1.93 5.01 -3.03
C TRP A 47 2.24 5.60 -1.66
N HIS A 48 2.29 6.92 -1.56
CA HIS A 48 2.39 7.57 -0.26
C HIS A 48 1.63 8.89 -0.25
N GLY A 49 1.17 9.25 0.94
CA GLY A 49 0.42 10.47 1.11
C GLY A 49 -0.07 10.66 2.54
N HIS A 50 -0.66 11.82 2.77
CA HIS A 50 -1.25 12.18 4.06
C HIS A 50 -2.76 12.21 3.88
N ILE A 51 -3.43 11.13 4.28
CA ILE A 51 -4.88 11.03 4.16
C ILE A 51 -5.46 10.35 5.40
N PRO A 52 -6.73 10.61 5.72
CA PRO A 52 -7.39 9.91 6.83
C PRO A 52 -7.52 8.41 6.58
N PRO A 53 -7.71 7.61 7.64
CA PRO A 53 -7.78 6.14 7.50
C PRO A 53 -8.85 5.63 6.54
N ASP A 54 -10.00 6.26 6.47
CA ASP A 54 -11.07 5.84 5.56
C ASP A 54 -10.69 6.07 4.10
N GLU A 55 -10.01 7.17 3.81
CA GLU A 55 -9.50 7.41 2.46
C GLU A 55 -8.36 6.47 2.11
N LEU A 56 -7.52 6.13 3.10
CA LEU A 56 -6.46 5.15 2.90
C LEU A 56 -7.04 3.79 2.52
N ALA A 57 -8.13 3.39 3.17
CA ALA A 57 -8.79 2.14 2.84
C ALA A 57 -9.26 2.11 1.38
N HIS A 58 -9.77 3.23 0.88
CA HIS A 58 -10.17 3.34 -0.52
C HIS A 58 -8.98 3.23 -1.47
N GLU A 59 -7.84 3.83 -1.11
CA GLU A 59 -6.64 3.71 -1.92
C GLU A 59 -6.11 2.28 -1.93
N CYS A 60 -6.15 1.59 -0.79
CA CYS A 60 -5.76 0.19 -0.72
C CYS A 60 -6.66 -0.68 -1.60
N GLU A 61 -7.95 -0.44 -1.59
CA GLU A 61 -8.88 -1.18 -2.43
C GLU A 61 -8.60 -0.94 -3.91
N ARG A 62 -8.43 0.32 -4.28
CA ARG A 62 -8.20 0.69 -5.68
C ARG A 62 -6.91 0.08 -6.23
N ILE A 63 -5.83 0.20 -5.46
CA ILE A 63 -4.52 -0.33 -5.87
C ILE A 63 -4.54 -1.86 -5.85
N GLY A 64 -5.19 -2.44 -4.85
CA GLY A 64 -5.29 -3.89 -4.75
C GLY A 64 -6.03 -4.51 -5.93
N LEU A 65 -7.14 -3.90 -6.33
CA LEU A 65 -7.90 -4.37 -7.49
C LEU A 65 -7.07 -4.23 -8.78
N PHE A 66 -6.35 -3.12 -8.91
CA PHE A 66 -5.50 -2.91 -10.07
C PHE A 66 -4.40 -3.97 -10.18
N TYR A 67 -3.86 -4.41 -9.04
CA TYR A 67 -2.83 -5.44 -9.00
C TYR A 67 -3.43 -6.84 -8.74
N ARG A 68 -4.51 -7.17 -9.45
CA ARG A 68 -5.11 -8.50 -9.51
C ARG A 68 -5.54 -9.04 -8.15
N ASP A 69 -6.26 -8.21 -7.40
CA ASP A 69 -6.71 -8.55 -6.03
C ASP A 69 -5.53 -8.87 -5.10
N ALA A 70 -4.57 -7.97 -5.06
CA ALA A 70 -3.40 -8.13 -4.20
C ALA A 70 -3.83 -8.31 -2.75
N LEU A 71 -3.17 -9.25 -2.07
CA LEU A 71 -3.39 -9.45 -0.64
C LEU A 71 -2.86 -8.23 0.12
N CYS A 72 -3.68 -7.68 0.98
CA CYS A 72 -3.33 -6.47 1.74
C CYS A 72 -2.89 -6.85 3.15
N CYS A 73 -1.68 -6.46 3.52
CA CYS A 73 -1.14 -6.65 4.85
C CYS A 73 -0.93 -5.29 5.49
N VAL A 74 -1.61 -5.03 6.58
CA VAL A 74 -1.51 -3.76 7.28
C VAL A 74 -0.63 -3.94 8.52
N GLU A 75 0.43 -3.15 8.59
CA GLU A 75 1.27 -3.14 9.76
C GLU A 75 0.76 -2.07 10.72
N SER A 76 0.50 -2.49 11.94
CA SER A 76 0.01 -1.59 12.97
C SER A 76 1.16 -1.22 13.91
N ASN A 77 1.42 0.08 14.01
CA ASN A 77 2.40 0.59 14.97
C ASN A 77 1.73 0.87 16.31
N ASN A 78 0.97 -0.07 16.79
CA ASN A 78 0.26 0.10 18.03
C ASN A 78 1.18 -0.24 19.20
N HIS A 79 1.69 0.79 19.87
CA HIS A 79 2.61 0.65 20.96
C HIS A 79 1.92 0.32 22.30
N GLY A 80 0.62 0.21 22.30
CA GLY A 80 -0.14 -0.09 23.50
C GLY A 80 -0.28 -1.58 23.79
N LEU A 81 0.33 -2.40 22.99
CA LEU A 81 0.22 -3.86 23.17
C LEU A 81 1.43 -4.41 23.88
#